data_a941464d45b2d22abece17e79db8885d
#
_entry.id   a941464d45b2d22abece17e79db8885d
#
_cell.length_a   1.000
_cell.length_b   1.000
_cell.length_c   1.000
_cell.angle_alpha   90.00
_cell.angle_beta   90.00
_cell.angle_gamma   90.00
#
_symmetry.space_group_name_H-M   'P 1'
#
loop_
_entity.id
_entity.type
_entity.pdbx_description
1 polymer ?
#
loop_
_entity_poly.entity_id
_entity_poly.type
_entity_poly.pdbx_seq_one_letter_code
_entity_poly.pdbx_strand_id
1 'polypeptide(L)'
;YGQSKLAQIMFTFDLDEELDGTGIMVNSLHPATYMPTGMVLRAGAQPRATIDEGADAVMQLVVSDEIEGGQFFRGLVPAQANAQAYDMQARASLKALSEELTGIR
;
A
#
# COMPACT_ATOMS: atom_id res chain seq x y z
N TYR A 1 -5.46 -2.88 13.04
CA TYR A 1 -4.63 -3.33 11.91
C TYR A 1 -5.16 -2.81 10.58
N GLY A 2 -6.44 -3.08 10.26
CA GLY A 2 -7.03 -2.65 8.99
C GLY A 2 -6.99 -1.15 8.77
N GLN A 3 -7.27 -0.37 9.81
CA GLN A 3 -7.23 1.08 9.71
C GLN A 3 -5.81 1.61 9.47
N SER A 4 -4.80 1.01 10.10
CA SER A 4 -3.41 1.42 9.87
C SER A 4 -2.95 1.10 8.46
N LYS A 5 -3.39 -0.02 7.90
CA LYS A 5 -3.07 -0.38 6.52
C LYS A 5 -3.79 0.52 5.52
N LEU A 6 -5.03 0.89 5.78
CA LEU A 6 -5.74 1.87 4.96
C LEU A 6 -5.01 3.22 4.98
N ALA A 7 -4.55 3.65 6.14
CA ALA A 7 -3.79 4.90 6.26
C ALA A 7 -2.51 4.87 5.41
N GLN A 8 -1.83 3.74 5.33
CA GLN A 8 -0.66 3.60 4.46
C GLN A 8 -1.01 3.75 2.97
N ILE A 9 -2.15 3.22 2.55
CA ILE A 9 -2.61 3.38 1.17
C ILE A 9 -2.91 4.85 0.89
N MET A 10 -3.60 5.52 1.79
CA MET A 10 -3.92 6.94 1.67
C MET A 10 -2.65 7.79 1.59
N PHE A 11 -1.67 7.50 2.44
CA PHE A 11 -0.36 8.16 2.41
C PHE A 11 0.34 7.96 1.07
N THR A 12 0.27 6.74 0.52
CA THR A 12 0.86 6.42 -0.77
C THR A 12 0.31 7.32 -1.87
N PHE A 13 -0.99 7.49 -1.93
CA PHE A 13 -1.62 8.34 -2.96
C PHE A 13 -1.23 9.80 -2.81
N ASP A 14 -1.19 10.30 -1.57
CA ASP A 14 -0.79 11.68 -1.32
C ASP A 14 0.69 11.92 -1.69
N LEU A 15 1.55 10.99 -1.31
CA LEU A 15 2.98 11.13 -1.59
C LEU A 15 3.26 11.06 -3.09
N ASP A 16 2.56 10.19 -3.80
CA ASP A 16 2.72 10.11 -5.26
C ASP A 16 2.33 11.42 -5.93
N GLU A 17 1.26 12.05 -5.46
CA GLU A 17 0.84 13.36 -5.98
C GLU A 17 1.90 14.45 -5.68
N GLU A 18 2.46 14.44 -4.47
CA GLU A 18 3.51 15.41 -4.10
C GLU A 18 4.77 15.25 -4.93
N LEU A 19 5.08 14.03 -5.34
CA LEU A 19 6.29 13.71 -6.11
C LEU A 19 6.05 13.72 -7.62
N ASP A 20 4.88 14.16 -8.06
CA ASP A 20 4.56 14.25 -9.48
C ASP A 20 5.59 15.13 -10.20
N GLY A 21 6.03 14.67 -11.36
CA GLY A 21 7.04 15.37 -12.16
C GLY A 21 8.48 15.12 -11.73
N THR A 22 8.72 14.38 -10.64
CA THR A 22 10.09 14.09 -10.17
C THR A 22 10.68 12.80 -10.75
N GLY A 23 9.84 11.96 -11.39
CA GLY A 23 10.24 10.63 -11.83
C GLY A 23 10.18 9.57 -10.75
N ILE A 24 9.75 9.92 -9.55
CA ILE A 24 9.57 8.97 -8.45
C ILE A 24 8.12 8.50 -8.44
N MET A 25 7.92 7.18 -8.40
CA MET A 25 6.60 6.56 -8.33
C MET A 25 6.39 5.95 -6.95
N VAL A 26 5.19 6.14 -6.40
CA VAL A 26 4.82 5.58 -5.09
C VAL A 26 3.57 4.72 -5.28
N ASN A 27 3.66 3.47 -4.88
CA ASN A 27 2.57 2.50 -5.01
C ASN A 27 2.41 1.75 -3.69
N SER A 28 1.22 1.20 -3.48
CA SER A 28 0.95 0.32 -2.35
C SER A 28 0.51 -1.05 -2.85
N LEU A 29 0.68 -2.06 -2.02
CA LEU A 29 0.56 -3.45 -2.42
C LEU A 29 -0.01 -4.30 -1.30
N HIS A 30 -0.98 -5.14 -1.65
CA HIS A 30 -1.35 -6.31 -0.86
C HIS A 30 -0.69 -7.51 -1.55
N PRO A 31 0.45 -8.00 -1.04
CA PRO A 31 1.26 -8.96 -1.80
C PRO A 31 0.58 -10.32 -1.96
N ALA A 32 0.01 -10.83 -0.88
CA ALA A 32 -0.69 -12.11 -0.90
C ALA A 32 -1.49 -12.28 0.39
N THR A 33 -2.57 -13.06 0.34
CA THR A 33 -3.41 -13.30 1.51
C THR A 33 -2.87 -14.50 2.28
N TYR A 34 -2.60 -14.29 3.57
CA TYR A 34 -2.19 -15.35 4.50
C TYR A 34 -1.02 -16.18 3.98
N MET A 35 0.11 -15.54 3.70
CA MET A 35 1.36 -16.24 3.45
C MET A 35 1.78 -17.00 4.73
N PRO A 36 2.49 -18.13 4.61
CA PRO A 36 2.91 -18.91 5.78
C PRO A 36 4.06 -18.23 6.54
N THR A 37 3.80 -17.03 7.05
CA THR A 37 4.73 -16.28 7.88
C THR A 37 4.48 -16.57 9.35
N GLY A 38 5.42 -16.21 10.21
CA GLY A 38 5.26 -16.39 11.64
C GLY A 38 4.01 -15.71 12.18
N MET A 39 3.66 -14.54 11.67
CA MET A 39 2.46 -13.82 12.11
C MET A 39 1.18 -14.59 11.78
N VAL A 40 1.06 -15.10 10.55
CA VAL A 40 -0.12 -15.87 10.13
C VAL A 40 -0.22 -17.18 10.90
N LEU A 41 0.90 -17.89 11.05
CA LEU A 41 0.92 -19.17 11.76
C LEU A 41 0.60 -18.99 13.25
N ARG A 42 1.11 -17.93 13.89
CA ARG A 42 0.82 -17.64 15.30
C ARG A 42 -0.65 -17.26 15.51
N ALA A 43 -1.27 -16.63 14.53
CA ALA A 43 -2.69 -16.28 14.62
C ALA A 43 -3.62 -17.47 14.40
N GLY A 44 -3.09 -18.66 14.04
CA GLY A 44 -3.89 -19.84 13.76
C GLY A 44 -4.63 -19.80 12.44
N ALA A 45 -4.32 -18.84 11.57
CA ALA A 45 -4.95 -18.75 10.26
C ALA A 45 -4.34 -19.76 9.29
N GLN A 46 -5.17 -20.23 8.35
CA GLN A 46 -4.70 -21.14 7.29
C GLN A 46 -4.01 -20.32 6.19
N PRO A 47 -2.78 -20.67 5.81
CA PRO A 47 -2.13 -20.02 4.68
C PRO A 47 -2.94 -20.19 3.40
N ARG A 48 -3.07 -19.10 2.61
CA ARG A 48 -3.78 -19.09 1.33
C ARG A 48 -2.88 -18.80 0.15
N ALA A 49 -1.65 -18.41 0.39
CA ALA A 49 -0.69 -18.06 -0.64
C ALA A 49 0.70 -18.49 -0.22
N THR A 50 1.62 -18.55 -1.18
CA THR A 50 3.02 -18.88 -0.91
C THR A 50 3.83 -17.61 -0.67
N ILE A 51 5.00 -17.77 -0.04
CA ILE A 51 5.95 -16.66 0.11
C ILE A 51 6.45 -16.20 -1.25
N ASP A 52 6.64 -17.12 -2.20
CA ASP A 52 7.07 -16.78 -3.55
C ASP A 52 6.05 -15.89 -4.27
N GLU A 53 4.76 -16.16 -4.12
CA GLU A 53 3.72 -15.30 -4.68
C GLU A 53 3.81 -13.87 -4.14
N GLY A 54 4.01 -13.73 -2.83
CA GLY A 54 4.19 -12.42 -2.21
C GLY A 54 5.46 -11.73 -2.67
N ALA A 55 6.55 -12.47 -2.77
CA ALA A 55 7.83 -11.94 -3.23
C ALA A 55 7.76 -11.46 -4.68
N ASP A 56 7.10 -12.22 -5.55
CA ASP A 56 6.92 -11.85 -6.96
C ASP A 56 6.11 -10.55 -7.08
N ALA A 57 5.09 -10.38 -6.25
CA ALA A 57 4.28 -9.16 -6.24
C ALA A 57 5.12 -7.93 -5.88
N VAL A 58 6.00 -8.05 -4.88
CA VAL A 58 6.92 -6.98 -4.49
C VAL A 58 7.93 -6.70 -5.61
N MET A 59 8.51 -7.74 -6.18
CA MET A 59 9.54 -7.60 -7.21
C MET A 59 9.00 -6.93 -8.47
N GLN A 60 7.75 -7.16 -8.83
CA GLN A 60 7.13 -6.45 -9.96
C GLN A 60 7.22 -4.94 -9.79
N LEU A 61 6.92 -4.44 -8.59
CA LEU A 61 6.96 -3.00 -8.31
C LEU A 61 8.38 -2.44 -8.33
N VAL A 62 9.36 -3.27 -8.01
CA VAL A 62 10.78 -2.85 -7.98
C VAL A 62 11.37 -2.77 -9.39
N VAL A 63 11.07 -3.74 -10.24
CA VAL A 63 11.82 -3.93 -11.50
C VAL A 63 11.05 -3.57 -12.77
N SER A 64 9.73 -3.45 -12.73
CA SER A 64 8.94 -3.19 -13.93
C SER A 64 9.02 -1.74 -14.36
N ASP A 65 9.26 -1.50 -15.65
CA ASP A 65 9.27 -0.17 -16.25
C ASP A 65 7.89 0.29 -16.71
N GLU A 66 6.90 -0.61 -16.67
CA GLU A 66 5.56 -0.37 -17.22
C GLU A 66 4.53 0.06 -16.18
N ILE A 67 4.94 0.19 -14.92
CA ILE A 67 4.04 0.52 -13.81
C ILE A 67 4.04 2.03 -13.58
N GLU A 68 2.84 2.59 -13.50
CA GLU A 68 2.64 3.99 -13.11
C GLU A 68 2.54 4.11 -11.59
N GLY A 69 2.80 5.31 -11.07
CA GLY A 69 2.64 5.60 -9.65
C GLY A 69 1.20 5.84 -9.24
N GLY A 70 0.97 5.94 -7.94
CA GLY A 70 -0.34 6.27 -7.39
C GLY A 70 -1.36 5.15 -7.48
N GLN A 71 -0.90 3.89 -7.50
CA GLN A 71 -1.78 2.74 -7.66
C GLN A 71 -1.73 1.84 -6.43
N PHE A 72 -2.80 1.07 -6.27
CA PHE A 72 -2.88 -0.04 -5.33
C PHE A 72 -2.90 -1.35 -6.09
N PHE A 73 -2.10 -2.31 -5.66
CA PHE A 73 -2.00 -3.61 -6.28
C PHE A 73 -2.49 -4.70 -5.35
N ARG A 74 -3.17 -5.68 -5.93
CA ARG A 74 -3.49 -6.93 -5.25
C ARG A 74 -2.72 -8.03 -5.96
N GLY A 75 -1.63 -8.50 -5.35
CA GLY A 75 -0.68 -9.36 -6.03
C GLY A 75 -0.06 -8.61 -7.22
N LEU A 76 -0.13 -9.20 -8.39
CA LEU A 76 0.45 -8.64 -9.61
C LEU A 76 -0.49 -7.71 -10.37
N VAL A 77 -1.71 -7.49 -9.89
CA VAL A 77 -2.78 -6.81 -10.64
C VAL A 77 -3.14 -5.48 -9.98
N PRO A 78 -3.21 -4.38 -10.74
CA PRO A 78 -3.77 -3.14 -10.22
C PRO A 78 -5.21 -3.36 -9.76
N ALA A 79 -5.58 -2.80 -8.61
CA ALA A 79 -6.89 -3.03 -8.01
C ALA A 79 -7.40 -1.75 -7.34
N GLN A 80 -8.69 -1.77 -7.00
CA GLN A 80 -9.31 -0.72 -6.21
C GLN A 80 -9.05 -0.97 -4.73
N ALA A 81 -8.52 0.04 -4.05
CA ALA A 81 -8.43 0.03 -2.60
C ALA A 81 -9.80 0.35 -1.98
N ASN A 82 -9.86 0.37 -0.65
CA ASN A 82 -11.06 0.81 0.05
C ASN A 82 -11.46 2.20 -0.46
N ALA A 83 -12.77 2.44 -0.62
CA ALA A 83 -13.30 3.70 -1.17
C ALA A 83 -12.80 4.94 -0.43
N GLN A 84 -12.59 4.84 0.88
CA GLN A 84 -12.10 5.98 1.68
C GLN A 84 -10.70 6.43 1.25
N ALA A 85 -9.90 5.55 0.67
CA ALA A 85 -8.57 5.92 0.17
C ALA A 85 -8.63 6.90 -0.99
N TYR A 86 -9.77 6.99 -1.67
CA TYR A 86 -9.98 7.93 -2.77
C TYR A 86 -10.73 9.18 -2.35
N ASP A 87 -11.10 9.30 -1.08
CA ASP A 87 -11.76 10.47 -0.54
C ASP A 87 -10.73 11.54 -0.22
N MET A 88 -10.72 12.61 -1.01
CA MET A 88 -9.73 13.68 -0.90
C MET A 88 -9.79 14.38 0.46
N GLN A 89 -10.99 14.54 1.02
CA GLN A 89 -11.16 15.18 2.32
C GLN A 89 -10.62 14.30 3.45
N ALA A 90 -10.90 12.99 3.40
CA ALA A 90 -10.38 12.05 4.39
C ALA A 90 -8.84 12.00 4.34
N ARG A 91 -8.26 12.02 3.13
CA ARG A 91 -6.81 12.04 2.95
C ARG A 91 -6.19 13.32 3.52
N ALA A 92 -6.81 14.47 3.25
CA ALA A 92 -6.34 15.74 3.79
C ALA A 92 -6.38 15.76 5.32
N SER A 93 -7.43 15.23 5.92
CA SER A 93 -7.57 15.14 7.38
C SER A 93 -6.51 14.22 7.98
N LEU A 94 -6.24 13.09 7.36
CA LEU A 94 -5.22 12.16 7.82
C LEU A 94 -3.83 12.80 7.74
N LYS A 95 -3.54 13.49 6.65
CA LYS A 95 -2.27 14.17 6.46
C LYS A 95 -2.04 15.23 7.54
N ALA A 96 -3.04 16.07 7.78
CA ALA A 96 -2.96 17.12 8.81
C ALA A 96 -2.72 16.53 10.20
N LEU A 97 -3.46 15.47 10.55
CA LEU A 97 -3.29 14.79 11.84
C LEU A 97 -1.89 14.17 11.95
N SER A 98 -1.41 13.54 10.90
CA SER A 98 -0.09 12.91 10.90
C SER A 98 1.02 13.97 11.11
N GLU A 99 0.92 15.09 10.44
CA GLU A 99 1.88 16.20 10.61
C GLU A 99 1.83 16.75 12.03
N GLU A 100 0.64 16.93 12.58
CA GLU A 100 0.46 17.42 13.96
C GLU A 100 1.08 16.48 14.98
N LEU A 101 0.81 15.17 14.85
CA LEU A 101 1.27 14.18 15.84
C LEU A 101 2.77 13.93 15.76
N THR A 102 3.37 14.07 14.58
CA THR A 102 4.80 13.81 14.39
C THR A 102 5.66 15.05 14.40
N GLY A 103 5.07 16.22 14.24
CA GLY A 103 5.81 17.46 14.08
C GLY A 103 6.55 17.59 12.75
N ILE A 104 6.25 16.71 11.80
CA ILE A 104 6.87 16.69 10.46
C ILE A 104 5.91 17.32 9.47
N ARG A 105 6.45 18.08 8.54
CA ARG A 105 5.69 18.69 7.46
C ARG A 105 5.99 18.09 6.12
#